data_56410b16745ddf90b7cac8086c38a47a
#
_entry.id   56410b16745ddf90b7cac8086c38a47a
#
_cell.length_a   1.000
_cell.length_b   1.000
_cell.length_c   1.000
_cell.angle_alpha   90.00
_cell.angle_beta   90.00
_cell.angle_gamma   90.00
#
_symmetry.space_group_name_H-M   'P 1'
#
loop_
_entity.id
_entity.type
_entity.pdbx_description
1 polymer ?
#
loop_
_entity_poly.entity_id
_entity_poly.type
_entity_poly.pdbx_seq_one_letter_code
_entity_poly.pdbx_strand_id
1 'polypeptide(L)'
;MSTAELKKRAKEQLRGRWALAIGTVLVANIIIESDVYYKAASTFGVEGLSYTFDLISLLLGGVISVGLCRFLLNMATGREIVRFETLFSGFNIYLKTLGLNILITLCIVAGTILFIIPGIIVALMFSQAFYILSEDQSKSITQCIKESVDLMNGHKWELFYLELTFIGWWLVVALTLGIAALWVTPYQKLTEANFYLYLKAK
;
A
#
# COMPACT_ATOMS: atom_id res chain seq x y z
N MET A 1 -14.82 0.78 14.77
CA MET A 1 -14.97 2.03 13.99
C MET A 1 -15.62 1.66 12.67
N SER A 2 -16.58 2.42 12.17
CA SER A 2 -17.23 2.07 10.90
C SER A 2 -16.36 2.47 9.70
N THR A 3 -16.57 1.80 8.55
CA THR A 3 -15.91 2.15 7.27
C THR A 3 -16.13 3.63 6.90
N ALA A 4 -17.32 4.15 7.19
CA ALA A 4 -17.66 5.56 6.94
C ALA A 4 -16.82 6.52 7.81
N GLU A 5 -16.57 6.18 9.07
CA GLU A 5 -15.71 6.97 9.97
C GLU A 5 -14.25 6.96 9.52
N LEU A 6 -13.71 5.80 9.08
CA LEU A 6 -12.36 5.70 8.53
C LEU A 6 -12.18 6.62 7.32
N LYS A 7 -13.13 6.56 6.40
CA LYS A 7 -13.16 7.43 5.20
C LYS A 7 -13.29 8.91 5.55
N LYS A 8 -14.15 9.26 6.49
CA LYS A 8 -14.32 10.64 6.94
C LYS A 8 -13.00 11.18 7.52
N ARG A 9 -12.35 10.43 8.41
CA ARG A 9 -11.03 10.78 8.98
C ARG A 9 -9.98 11.01 7.90
N ALA A 10 -9.84 10.09 6.94
CA ALA A 10 -8.89 10.23 5.85
C ALA A 10 -9.14 11.51 5.04
N LYS A 11 -10.39 11.84 4.75
CA LYS A 11 -10.76 13.06 4.03
C LYS A 11 -10.41 14.34 4.83
N GLU A 12 -10.64 14.32 6.14
CA GLU A 12 -10.28 15.44 7.02
C GLU A 12 -8.77 15.63 7.12
N GLN A 13 -8.00 14.56 7.22
CA GLN A 13 -6.54 14.55 7.29
C GLN A 13 -5.88 15.02 5.98
N LEU A 14 -6.51 14.76 4.84
CA LEU A 14 -6.08 15.24 3.53
C LEU A 14 -6.38 16.74 3.31
N ARG A 15 -7.30 17.33 4.08
CA ARG A 15 -7.71 18.72 3.91
C ARG A 15 -6.51 19.66 4.11
N GLY A 16 -6.21 20.46 3.09
CA GLY A 16 -5.05 21.37 3.07
C GLY A 16 -3.71 20.69 2.74
N ARG A 17 -3.67 19.35 2.55
CA ARG A 17 -2.44 18.59 2.26
C ARG A 17 -2.54 17.72 1.01
N TRP A 18 -3.56 17.96 0.18
CA TRP A 18 -3.81 17.14 -1.03
C TRP A 18 -2.63 17.10 -1.98
N ALA A 19 -2.02 18.26 -2.27
CA ALA A 19 -0.90 18.34 -3.21
C ALA A 19 0.27 17.46 -2.78
N LEU A 20 0.63 17.49 -1.48
CA LEU A 20 1.69 16.68 -0.94
C LEU A 20 1.34 15.18 -0.98
N ALA A 21 0.10 14.82 -0.61
CA ALA A 21 -0.37 13.44 -0.64
C ALA A 21 -0.39 12.89 -2.07
N ILE A 22 -0.95 13.65 -3.02
CA ILE A 22 -1.00 13.26 -4.44
C ILE A 22 0.41 13.06 -4.98
N GLY A 23 1.32 14.03 -4.78
CA GLY A 23 2.69 13.94 -5.29
C GLY A 23 3.44 12.74 -4.72
N THR A 24 3.35 12.51 -3.40
CA THR A 24 4.04 11.40 -2.74
C THR A 24 3.49 10.04 -3.18
N VAL A 25 2.16 9.88 -3.19
CA VAL A 25 1.52 8.61 -3.57
C VAL A 25 1.70 8.32 -5.06
N LEU A 26 1.67 9.36 -5.92
CA LEU A 26 1.93 9.19 -7.35
C LEU A 26 3.34 8.64 -7.61
N VAL A 27 4.36 9.27 -7.01
CA VAL A 27 5.75 8.80 -7.14
C VAL A 27 5.91 7.39 -6.59
N ALA A 28 5.31 7.09 -5.43
CA ALA A 28 5.33 5.76 -4.85
C ALA A 28 4.72 4.73 -5.79
N ASN A 29 3.53 4.99 -6.34
CA ASN A 29 2.84 4.05 -7.22
C ASN A 29 3.57 3.83 -8.55
N ILE A 30 4.17 4.88 -9.14
CA ILE A 30 4.98 4.73 -10.35
C ILE A 30 6.12 3.73 -10.13
N ILE A 31 6.73 3.70 -8.93
CA ILE A 31 7.84 2.80 -8.61
C ILE A 31 7.30 1.41 -8.23
N ILE A 32 6.28 1.34 -7.36
CA ILE A 32 5.73 0.07 -6.86
C ILE A 32 5.03 -0.71 -7.97
N GLU A 33 4.27 -0.02 -8.84
CA GLU A 33 3.45 -0.61 -9.89
C GLU A 33 4.06 -0.38 -11.29
N SER A 34 5.37 -0.20 -11.37
CA SER A 34 6.08 0.09 -12.63
C SER A 34 5.84 -0.98 -13.71
N ASP A 35 5.72 -2.25 -13.31
CA ASP A 35 5.39 -3.37 -14.18
C ASP A 35 3.98 -3.26 -14.80
N VAL A 36 3.00 -2.78 -14.02
CA VAL A 36 1.62 -2.58 -14.50
C VAL A 36 1.55 -1.46 -15.53
N TYR A 37 2.24 -0.34 -15.26
CA TYR A 37 2.31 0.78 -16.22
C TYR A 37 3.02 0.38 -17.51
N TYR A 38 4.11 -0.41 -17.41
CA TYR A 38 4.79 -0.92 -18.58
C TYR A 38 3.90 -1.87 -19.40
N LYS A 39 3.22 -2.83 -18.77
CA LYS A 39 2.29 -3.74 -19.45
C LYS A 39 1.15 -2.98 -20.14
N ALA A 40 0.65 -1.91 -19.54
CA ALA A 40 -0.31 -1.02 -20.20
C ALA A 40 0.31 -0.30 -21.40
N ALA A 41 1.54 0.21 -21.30
CA ALA A 41 2.23 0.88 -22.38
C ALA A 41 2.61 -0.08 -23.53
N SER A 42 2.95 -1.34 -23.23
CA SER A 42 3.26 -2.35 -24.27
C SER A 42 2.06 -2.66 -25.17
N THR A 43 0.84 -2.49 -24.68
CA THR A 43 -0.40 -2.59 -25.48
C THR A 43 -0.42 -1.53 -26.61
N PHE A 44 0.32 -0.42 -26.43
CA PHE A 44 0.47 0.66 -27.42
C PHE A 44 1.77 0.56 -28.23
N GLY A 45 2.45 -0.60 -28.24
CA GLY A 45 3.64 -0.86 -29.06
C GLY A 45 4.99 -0.49 -28.42
N VAL A 46 5.02 -0.22 -27.10
CA VAL A 46 6.29 0.00 -26.38
C VAL A 46 6.84 -1.36 -25.94
N GLU A 47 7.66 -1.98 -26.78
CA GLU A 47 8.30 -3.28 -26.49
C GLU A 47 9.75 -3.12 -26.02
N GLY A 48 10.24 -4.09 -25.21
CA GLY A 48 11.66 -4.30 -24.98
C GLY A 48 12.22 -4.10 -23.58
N LEU A 49 11.45 -3.58 -22.61
CA LEU A 49 11.97 -3.24 -21.27
C LEU A 49 11.20 -3.92 -20.09
N SER A 50 10.37 -4.94 -20.37
CA SER A 50 9.50 -5.56 -19.36
C SER A 50 10.26 -6.07 -18.13
N TYR A 51 11.33 -6.84 -18.33
CA TYR A 51 12.11 -7.41 -17.23
C TYR A 51 12.79 -6.36 -16.34
N THR A 52 13.16 -5.20 -16.90
CA THR A 52 13.78 -4.12 -16.12
C THR A 52 12.77 -3.47 -15.16
N PHE A 53 11.53 -3.28 -15.60
CA PHE A 53 10.47 -2.73 -14.75
C PHE A 53 10.03 -3.71 -13.66
N ASP A 54 9.91 -5.01 -13.99
CA ASP A 54 9.64 -6.06 -12.99
C ASP A 54 10.76 -6.10 -11.92
N LEU A 55 12.02 -5.96 -12.34
CA LEU A 55 13.17 -5.93 -11.43
C LEU A 55 13.18 -4.67 -10.55
N ILE A 56 12.86 -3.51 -11.10
CA ILE A 56 12.76 -2.24 -10.36
C ILE A 56 11.66 -2.33 -9.30
N SER A 57 10.46 -2.80 -9.68
CA SER A 57 9.34 -3.00 -8.76
C SER A 57 9.71 -3.97 -7.64
N LEU A 58 10.38 -5.08 -7.94
CA LEU A 58 10.81 -6.05 -6.95
C LEU A 58 11.86 -5.46 -5.98
N LEU A 59 12.88 -4.77 -6.49
CA LEU A 59 14.00 -4.26 -5.69
C LEU A 59 13.62 -3.02 -4.88
N LEU A 60 12.85 -2.11 -5.45
CA LEU A 60 12.51 -0.83 -4.82
C LEU A 60 11.11 -0.83 -4.19
N GLY A 61 10.21 -1.70 -4.65
CA GLY A 61 8.81 -1.72 -4.20
C GLY A 61 8.69 -1.85 -2.68
N GLY A 62 9.46 -2.75 -2.05
CA GLY A 62 9.44 -2.92 -0.59
C GLY A 62 9.92 -1.68 0.18
N VAL A 63 10.98 -1.03 -0.31
CA VAL A 63 11.54 0.18 0.31
C VAL A 63 10.53 1.33 0.27
N ILE A 64 9.98 1.56 -0.92
CA ILE A 64 9.00 2.62 -1.15
C ILE A 64 7.69 2.34 -0.43
N SER A 65 7.26 1.08 -0.33
CA SER A 65 6.06 0.69 0.45
C SER A 65 6.21 1.03 1.93
N VAL A 66 7.35 0.72 2.55
CA VAL A 66 7.63 1.08 3.96
C VAL A 66 7.67 2.60 4.13
N GLY A 67 8.34 3.32 3.23
CA GLY A 67 8.38 4.78 3.24
C GLY A 67 7.00 5.41 3.09
N LEU A 68 6.18 4.87 2.17
CA LEU A 68 4.80 5.30 1.97
C LEU A 68 3.93 5.03 3.21
N CYS A 69 4.04 3.84 3.82
CA CYS A 69 3.33 3.53 5.05
C CYS A 69 3.69 4.52 6.16
N ARG A 70 4.99 4.83 6.34
CA ARG A 70 5.44 5.82 7.32
C ARG A 70 4.90 7.22 7.02
N PHE A 71 4.93 7.64 5.76
CA PHE A 71 4.34 8.92 5.33
C PHE A 71 2.85 9.00 5.66
N LEU A 72 2.08 7.95 5.35
CA LEU A 72 0.65 7.89 5.62
C LEU A 72 0.33 7.86 7.11
N LEU A 73 1.12 7.12 7.91
CA LEU A 73 0.99 7.09 9.36
C LEU A 73 1.29 8.46 9.99
N ASN A 74 2.32 9.16 9.53
CA ASN A 74 2.62 10.52 9.97
C ASN A 74 1.47 11.49 9.63
N MET A 75 0.88 11.33 8.45
CA MET A 75 -0.30 12.10 8.06
C MET A 75 -1.53 11.77 8.92
N ALA A 76 -1.74 10.50 9.23
CA ALA A 76 -2.89 10.02 10.00
C ALA A 76 -2.80 10.38 11.49
N THR A 77 -1.59 10.35 12.07
CA THR A 77 -1.37 10.60 13.50
C THR A 77 -1.01 12.04 13.83
N GLY A 78 -0.47 12.78 12.86
CA GLY A 78 0.05 14.14 13.08
C GLY A 78 1.28 14.20 14.01
N ARG A 79 1.94 13.06 14.28
CA ARG A 79 3.07 12.97 15.23
C ARG A 79 4.35 13.62 14.72
N GLU A 80 4.58 13.57 13.40
CA GLU A 80 5.75 14.13 12.76
C GLU A 80 5.34 15.07 11.62
N ILE A 81 6.26 15.95 11.21
CA ILE A 81 6.07 16.79 10.04
C ILE A 81 6.03 15.87 8.81
N VAL A 82 4.93 15.94 8.08
CA VAL A 82 4.73 15.15 6.87
C VAL A 82 5.60 15.73 5.76
N ARG A 83 6.61 14.98 5.32
CA ARG A 83 7.57 15.37 4.28
C ARG A 83 7.63 14.32 3.18
N PHE A 84 7.89 14.77 1.96
CA PHE A 84 8.08 13.88 0.81
C PHE A 84 9.27 12.92 1.00
N GLU A 85 10.36 13.41 1.63
CA GLU A 85 11.58 12.61 1.87
C GLU A 85 11.31 11.36 2.73
N THR A 86 10.22 11.35 3.52
CA THR A 86 9.81 10.18 4.30
C THR A 86 9.60 8.94 3.43
N LEU A 87 9.25 9.13 2.14
CA LEU A 87 9.10 8.04 1.16
C LEU A 87 10.37 7.19 1.03
N PHE A 88 11.54 7.80 1.20
CA PHE A 88 12.83 7.13 1.06
C PHE A 88 13.38 6.58 2.39
N SER A 89 12.64 6.70 3.50
CA SER A 89 13.09 6.26 4.82
C SER A 89 13.33 4.74 4.92
N GLY A 90 12.75 3.94 4.02
CA GLY A 90 12.95 2.50 3.94
C GLY A 90 14.35 2.07 3.48
N PHE A 91 15.14 2.97 2.86
CA PHE A 91 16.50 2.65 2.41
C PHE A 91 17.45 2.30 3.55
N ASN A 92 17.26 2.86 4.75
CA ASN A 92 18.07 2.56 5.93
C ASN A 92 17.99 1.07 6.34
N ILE A 93 16.93 0.39 5.97
CA ILE A 93 16.67 -1.02 6.29
C ILE A 93 16.42 -1.84 5.01
N TYR A 94 17.13 -1.50 3.93
CA TYR A 94 16.91 -2.03 2.58
C TYR A 94 16.75 -3.54 2.53
N LEU A 95 17.66 -4.32 3.14
CA LEU A 95 17.61 -5.78 3.11
C LEU A 95 16.36 -6.34 3.82
N LYS A 96 15.89 -5.68 4.87
CA LYS A 96 14.65 -6.10 5.55
C LYS A 96 13.43 -5.80 4.69
N THR A 97 13.36 -4.62 4.09
CA THR A 97 12.23 -4.24 3.22
C THR A 97 12.16 -5.11 1.97
N LEU A 98 13.31 -5.40 1.36
CA LEU A 98 13.42 -6.29 0.22
C LEU A 98 12.99 -7.72 0.59
N GLY A 99 13.52 -8.27 1.69
CA GLY A 99 13.17 -9.60 2.16
C GLY A 99 11.68 -9.73 2.52
N LEU A 100 11.09 -8.71 3.14
CA LEU A 100 9.67 -8.67 3.44
C LEU A 100 8.83 -8.66 2.15
N ASN A 101 9.21 -7.83 1.17
CA ASN A 101 8.52 -7.73 -0.12
C ASN A 101 8.55 -9.07 -0.87
N ILE A 102 9.73 -9.70 -1.00
CA ILE A 102 9.89 -11.00 -1.65
C ILE A 102 9.05 -12.06 -0.95
N LEU A 103 9.08 -12.13 0.39
CA LEU A 103 8.36 -13.14 1.14
C LEU A 103 6.84 -12.99 1.00
N ILE A 104 6.32 -11.77 1.08
CA ILE A 104 4.90 -11.49 0.88
C ILE A 104 4.47 -11.85 -0.55
N THR A 105 5.26 -11.44 -1.55
CA THR A 105 4.98 -11.75 -2.96
C THR A 105 4.95 -13.24 -3.21
N LEU A 106 5.94 -13.99 -2.71
CA LEU A 106 6.00 -15.45 -2.82
C LEU A 106 4.76 -16.13 -2.21
N CYS A 107 4.36 -15.69 -1.01
CA CYS A 107 3.19 -16.26 -0.34
C CYS A 107 1.88 -15.96 -1.10
N ILE A 108 1.73 -14.74 -1.63
CA ILE A 108 0.55 -14.36 -2.42
C ILE A 108 0.52 -15.15 -3.74
N VAL A 109 1.64 -15.26 -4.44
CA VAL A 109 1.75 -16.03 -5.69
C VAL A 109 1.44 -17.50 -5.43
N ALA A 110 2.02 -18.12 -4.39
CA ALA A 110 1.72 -19.50 -4.02
C ALA A 110 0.23 -19.70 -3.69
N GLY A 111 -0.36 -18.77 -2.94
CA GLY A 111 -1.80 -18.80 -2.64
C GLY A 111 -2.68 -18.67 -3.89
N THR A 112 -2.28 -17.80 -4.83
CA THR A 112 -3.02 -17.56 -6.07
C THR A 112 -2.91 -18.73 -7.05
N ILE A 113 -1.75 -19.41 -7.10
CA ILE A 113 -1.57 -20.64 -7.91
C ILE A 113 -2.48 -21.77 -7.42
N LEU A 114 -2.67 -21.90 -6.11
CA LEU A 114 -3.59 -22.89 -5.56
C LEU A 114 -5.04 -22.55 -5.95
N PHE A 115 -5.51 -21.36 -5.63
CA PHE A 115 -6.79 -20.79 -6.05
C PHE A 115 -6.79 -19.27 -5.81
N ILE A 116 -7.57 -18.50 -6.57
CA ILE A 116 -7.68 -17.04 -6.42
C ILE A 116 -8.11 -16.63 -5.00
N ILE A 117 -9.07 -17.36 -4.40
CA ILE A 117 -9.59 -17.04 -3.05
C ILE A 117 -8.51 -17.15 -1.96
N PRO A 118 -7.71 -18.24 -1.84
CA PRO A 118 -6.58 -18.28 -0.92
C PRO A 118 -5.58 -17.14 -1.13
N GLY A 119 -5.29 -16.77 -2.38
CA GLY A 119 -4.39 -15.65 -2.69
C GLY A 119 -4.89 -14.33 -2.09
N ILE A 120 -6.18 -14.04 -2.24
CA ILE A 120 -6.82 -12.85 -1.65
C ILE A 120 -6.74 -12.90 -0.11
N ILE A 121 -7.00 -14.06 0.49
CA ILE A 121 -6.93 -14.21 1.96
C ILE A 121 -5.52 -13.94 2.46
N VAL A 122 -4.49 -14.47 1.80
CA VAL A 122 -3.08 -14.26 2.14
C VAL A 122 -2.70 -12.77 1.99
N ALA A 123 -3.13 -12.12 0.90
CA ALA A 123 -2.90 -10.70 0.69
C ALA A 123 -3.52 -9.85 1.82
N LEU A 124 -4.75 -10.15 2.24
CA LEU A 124 -5.40 -9.49 3.37
C LEU A 124 -4.65 -9.74 4.70
N MET A 125 -4.16 -10.97 4.92
CA MET A 125 -3.41 -11.31 6.14
C MET A 125 -2.09 -10.55 6.26
N PHE A 126 -1.41 -10.28 5.16
CA PHE A 126 -0.11 -9.61 5.15
C PHE A 126 -0.20 -8.11 4.87
N SER A 127 -1.39 -7.57 4.66
CA SER A 127 -1.62 -6.17 4.30
C SER A 127 -1.04 -5.16 5.30
N GLN A 128 -0.93 -5.54 6.58
CA GLN A 128 -0.44 -4.66 7.63
C GLN A 128 1.10 -4.76 7.85
N ALA A 129 1.78 -5.72 7.23
CA ALA A 129 3.19 -5.99 7.51
C ALA A 129 4.12 -4.80 7.22
N PHE A 130 3.88 -4.05 6.14
CA PHE A 130 4.66 -2.86 5.82
C PHE A 130 4.40 -1.70 6.81
N TYR A 131 3.17 -1.55 7.31
CA TYR A 131 2.86 -0.57 8.36
C TYR A 131 3.60 -0.90 9.65
N ILE A 132 3.63 -2.17 10.06
CA ILE A 132 4.33 -2.65 11.26
C ILE A 132 5.82 -2.35 11.15
N LEU A 133 6.45 -2.69 10.00
CA LEU A 133 7.88 -2.42 9.77
C LEU A 133 8.17 -0.92 9.68
N SER A 134 7.25 -0.11 9.18
CA SER A 134 7.41 1.34 9.10
C SER A 134 7.40 2.03 10.46
N GLU A 135 6.66 1.50 11.43
CA GLU A 135 6.62 2.01 12.81
C GLU A 135 7.82 1.54 13.63
N ASP A 136 8.22 0.28 13.48
CA ASP A 136 9.32 -0.31 14.23
C ASP A 136 10.28 -1.07 13.30
N GLN A 137 11.33 -0.37 12.88
CA GLN A 137 12.36 -0.88 12.00
C GLN A 137 13.29 -1.92 12.66
N SER A 138 13.23 -2.09 13.99
CA SER A 138 14.01 -3.09 14.72
C SER A 138 13.46 -4.51 14.50
N LYS A 139 12.16 -4.66 14.21
CA LYS A 139 11.48 -5.95 14.02
C LYS A 139 12.08 -6.77 12.89
N SER A 140 12.09 -8.09 13.06
CA SER A 140 12.45 -9.02 12.00
C SER A 140 11.29 -9.20 11.00
N ILE A 141 11.62 -9.69 9.79
CA ILE A 141 10.62 -9.95 8.73
C ILE A 141 9.52 -10.89 9.24
N THR A 142 9.92 -11.98 9.92
CA THR A 142 8.98 -12.98 10.46
C THR A 142 8.09 -12.41 11.55
N GLN A 143 8.60 -11.50 12.39
CA GLN A 143 7.81 -10.79 13.39
C GLN A 143 6.76 -9.88 12.74
N CYS A 144 7.13 -9.12 11.71
CA CYS A 144 6.19 -8.26 10.98
C CYS A 144 5.04 -9.06 10.36
N ILE A 145 5.36 -10.20 9.74
CA ILE A 145 4.36 -11.08 9.14
C ILE A 145 3.45 -11.70 10.20
N LYS A 146 4.03 -12.25 11.28
CA LYS A 146 3.24 -12.84 12.36
C LYS A 146 2.30 -11.82 12.99
N GLU A 147 2.80 -10.64 13.32
CA GLU A 147 2.01 -9.56 13.90
C GLU A 147 0.92 -9.08 12.91
N SER A 148 1.20 -9.02 11.61
CA SER A 148 0.20 -8.71 10.59
C SER A 148 -0.93 -9.75 10.56
N VAL A 149 -0.59 -11.04 10.61
CA VAL A 149 -1.56 -12.14 10.67
C VAL A 149 -2.41 -12.05 11.93
N ASP A 150 -1.78 -11.79 13.08
CA ASP A 150 -2.47 -11.67 14.37
C ASP A 150 -3.43 -10.45 14.38
N LEU A 151 -2.99 -9.28 13.90
CA LEU A 151 -3.83 -8.10 13.76
C LEU A 151 -5.01 -8.30 12.80
N MET A 152 -4.81 -9.06 11.73
CA MET A 152 -5.86 -9.33 10.75
C MET A 152 -6.76 -10.50 11.12
N ASN A 153 -6.49 -11.18 12.24
CA ASN A 153 -7.34 -12.27 12.70
C ASN A 153 -8.70 -11.71 13.16
N GLY A 154 -9.78 -12.21 12.56
CA GLY A 154 -11.14 -11.70 12.79
C GLY A 154 -11.48 -10.40 12.02
N HIS A 155 -10.50 -9.72 11.40
CA HIS A 155 -10.69 -8.41 10.74
C HIS A 155 -10.51 -8.42 9.21
N LYS A 156 -10.23 -9.59 8.61
CA LYS A 156 -10.03 -9.73 7.16
C LYS A 156 -11.24 -9.26 6.36
N TRP A 157 -12.44 -9.59 6.84
CA TRP A 157 -13.69 -9.18 6.21
C TRP A 157 -13.94 -7.67 6.32
N GLU A 158 -13.53 -7.05 7.42
CA GLU A 158 -13.63 -5.59 7.60
C GLU A 158 -12.76 -4.86 6.57
N LEU A 159 -11.52 -5.32 6.34
CA LEU A 159 -10.64 -4.74 5.32
C LEU A 159 -11.17 -5.02 3.91
N PHE A 160 -11.57 -6.24 3.62
CA PHE A 160 -12.13 -6.60 2.32
C PHE A 160 -13.36 -5.74 1.99
N TYR A 161 -14.28 -5.56 2.94
CA TYR A 161 -15.43 -4.68 2.77
C TYR A 161 -15.02 -3.22 2.57
N LEU A 162 -14.00 -2.75 3.28
CA LEU A 162 -13.43 -1.41 3.09
C LEU A 162 -13.01 -1.20 1.64
N GLU A 163 -12.25 -2.15 1.08
CA GLU A 163 -11.78 -2.12 -0.31
C GLU A 163 -12.95 -2.14 -1.31
N LEU A 164 -13.94 -3.01 -1.07
CA LEU A 164 -15.14 -3.05 -1.90
C LEU A 164 -15.86 -1.70 -1.97
N THR A 165 -15.84 -0.92 -0.90
CA THR A 165 -16.49 0.40 -0.90
C THR A 165 -15.76 1.44 -1.77
N PHE A 166 -14.57 1.14 -2.26
CA PHE A 166 -13.84 1.98 -3.22
C PHE A 166 -14.11 1.61 -4.69
N ILE A 167 -14.79 0.46 -4.97
CA ILE A 167 -15.10 0.05 -6.36
C ILE A 167 -15.82 1.14 -7.13
N GLY A 168 -16.79 1.83 -6.50
CA GLY A 168 -17.48 2.96 -7.14
C GLY A 168 -16.55 4.09 -7.55
N TRP A 169 -15.52 4.37 -6.75
CA TRP A 169 -14.48 5.36 -7.09
C TRP A 169 -13.58 4.89 -8.22
N TRP A 170 -13.27 3.59 -8.27
CA TRP A 170 -12.49 3.01 -9.38
C TRP A 170 -13.24 3.04 -10.71
N LEU A 171 -14.59 2.98 -10.70
CA LEU A 171 -15.38 3.24 -11.90
C LEU A 171 -15.22 4.68 -12.39
N VAL A 172 -15.18 5.66 -11.48
CA VAL A 172 -14.90 7.06 -11.84
C VAL A 172 -13.49 7.20 -12.41
N VAL A 173 -12.50 6.50 -11.86
CA VAL A 173 -11.13 6.45 -12.40
C VAL A 173 -11.13 5.94 -13.84
N ALA A 174 -11.83 4.85 -14.10
CA ALA A 174 -11.95 4.28 -15.45
C ALA A 174 -12.62 5.26 -16.43
N LEU A 175 -13.72 5.92 -16.03
CA LEU A 175 -14.44 6.90 -16.85
C LEU A 175 -13.61 8.16 -17.15
N THR A 176 -12.69 8.52 -16.24
CA THR A 176 -11.81 9.69 -16.41
C THR A 176 -10.46 9.34 -17.03
N LEU A 177 -10.32 8.16 -17.64
CA LEU A 177 -9.05 7.66 -18.21
C LEU A 177 -7.87 7.73 -17.23
N GLY A 178 -8.14 7.45 -15.95
CA GLY A 178 -7.12 7.42 -14.90
C GLY A 178 -6.89 8.75 -14.16
N ILE A 179 -7.41 9.89 -14.64
CA ILE A 179 -7.16 11.19 -13.99
C ILE A 179 -7.66 11.21 -12.54
N ALA A 180 -8.83 10.63 -12.27
CA ALA A 180 -9.39 10.60 -10.92
C ALA A 180 -8.54 9.78 -9.93
N ALA A 181 -7.66 8.88 -10.40
CA ALA A 181 -6.75 8.12 -9.55
C ALA A 181 -5.86 9.02 -8.68
N LEU A 182 -5.48 10.21 -9.15
CA LEU A 182 -4.69 11.18 -8.40
C LEU A 182 -5.32 11.55 -7.06
N TRP A 183 -6.63 11.54 -6.96
CA TRP A 183 -7.37 11.83 -5.72
C TRP A 183 -7.83 10.55 -5.00
N VAL A 184 -8.27 9.55 -5.76
CA VAL A 184 -8.81 8.31 -5.20
C VAL A 184 -7.72 7.52 -4.48
N THR A 185 -6.53 7.38 -5.08
CA THR A 185 -5.45 6.57 -4.51
C THR A 185 -4.93 7.09 -3.16
N PRO A 186 -4.55 8.38 -2.99
CA PRO A 186 -4.13 8.86 -1.67
C PRO A 186 -5.25 8.81 -0.64
N TYR A 187 -6.49 8.98 -1.05
CA TYR A 187 -7.65 8.84 -0.17
C TYR A 187 -7.82 7.40 0.30
N GLN A 188 -7.74 6.41 -0.59
CA GLN A 188 -7.81 4.99 -0.25
C GLN A 188 -6.65 4.60 0.67
N LYS A 189 -5.40 4.93 0.29
CA LYS A 189 -4.20 4.60 1.07
C LYS A 189 -4.22 5.20 2.49
N LEU A 190 -4.69 6.43 2.64
CA LEU A 190 -4.83 7.03 3.97
C LEU A 190 -5.98 6.39 4.78
N THR A 191 -7.03 5.91 4.11
CA THR A 191 -8.09 5.14 4.77
C THR A 191 -7.57 3.80 5.28
N GLU A 192 -6.72 3.11 4.50
CA GLU A 192 -6.03 1.87 4.92
C GLU A 192 -5.11 2.14 6.13
N ALA A 193 -4.35 3.25 6.13
CA ALA A 193 -3.52 3.64 7.28
C ALA A 193 -4.36 3.88 8.55
N ASN A 194 -5.52 4.54 8.42
CA ASN A 194 -6.45 4.71 9.53
C ASN A 194 -7.04 3.37 10.00
N PHE A 195 -7.25 2.42 9.10
CA PHE A 195 -7.68 1.08 9.45
C PHE A 195 -6.61 0.34 10.26
N TYR A 196 -5.32 0.42 9.86
CA TYR A 196 -4.22 -0.10 10.65
C TYR A 196 -4.19 0.47 12.08
N LEU A 197 -4.29 1.80 12.21
CA LEU A 197 -4.34 2.46 13.52
C LEU A 197 -5.55 2.04 14.36
N TYR A 198 -6.67 1.79 13.72
CA TYR A 198 -7.87 1.26 14.41
C TYR A 198 -7.65 -0.15 14.94
N LEU A 199 -7.02 -1.04 14.15
CA LEU A 199 -6.70 -2.40 14.59
C LEU A 199 -5.73 -2.39 15.79
N LYS A 200 -4.73 -1.51 15.73
CA LYS A 200 -3.72 -1.40 16.79
C LYS A 200 -4.25 -0.82 18.11
N ALA A 201 -5.33 -0.07 18.04
CA ALA A 201 -5.97 0.51 19.22
C ALA A 201 -7.00 -0.43 19.90
N LYS A 202 -7.22 -1.62 19.33
CA LYS A 202 -8.19 -2.63 19.79
C LYS A 202 -7.52 -3.67 20.68
#